data_d4e48aff5625525c686159895638848a
#
_entry.id   d4e48aff5625525c686159895638848a
#
_cell.length_a   1.000
_cell.length_b   1.000
_cell.length_c   1.000
_cell.angle_alpha   90.00
_cell.angle_beta   90.00
_cell.angle_gamma   90.00
#
_symmetry.space_group_name_H-M   'P 1'
#
loop_
_entity.id
_entity.type
_entity.pdbx_description
1 polymer ?
#
loop_
_entity_poly.entity_id
_entity_poly.type
_entity_poly.pdbx_seq_one_letter_code
_entity_poly.pdbx_strand_id
1 'polypeptide(L)'
;SAIATHAPTPSGERHQAYDGLLRFAVLAVKVADVIVGEVWAGGGQSNMEFDMKAITSATAEIEVSANPALRQFHVLKNPTADAPADDVQGYWTVARPGTTEDFIAAGYYFAKTIHRELNTPVGLIKVCWGGSKVEPWISPASLASVPELAAGARNMNAMSERNKQAFRAWLKRTNREDRAPGDVARFISGPTSKDDGWVAVKDSGPVSDTSLPKLGAFWFRKEVVLPVRQTGAAQVLQFGPSAQFDQVYWNGTLVGERTVDSFTGLISVRHYLIPPALLKEGVNQLAVRIFAPAEPPGFSWFPSVGTTKILGGWTAKAEYALPPLDAAATKATPPLTGQHVLPGRLFNGMVHPLLPYAIRGVLWYQGESNVLNAMAYRTAFPLLIKYWRQHWQQRQHQGLRHYWLFLPELPTNLRAVHR
;
A
#
# COMPACT_ATOMS: atom_id res chain seq x y z
N SER A 1 3.81 2.67 18.47
CA SER A 1 3.03 1.67 19.24
C SER A 1 3.00 0.33 18.53
N ALA A 2 3.17 -0.75 19.26
CA ALA A 2 3.21 -2.10 18.72
C ALA A 2 2.45 -3.07 19.65
N ILE A 3 2.05 -4.23 19.11
CA ILE A 3 1.54 -5.36 19.89
C ILE A 3 2.56 -6.49 19.77
N ALA A 4 3.04 -7.00 20.93
CA ALA A 4 3.83 -8.21 20.98
C ALA A 4 2.92 -9.42 21.23
N THR A 5 3.24 -10.55 20.64
CA THR A 5 2.53 -11.82 20.89
C THR A 5 3.22 -12.59 22.02
N HIS A 6 2.45 -13.19 22.89
CA HIS A 6 2.95 -14.02 23.98
C HIS A 6 2.34 -15.42 23.93
N ALA A 7 3.12 -16.44 24.26
CA ALA A 7 2.57 -17.77 24.49
C ALA A 7 1.69 -17.74 25.76
N PRO A 8 0.54 -18.39 25.81
CA PRO A 8 -0.34 -18.32 26.96
C PRO A 8 0.31 -18.97 28.19
N THR A 9 0.62 -18.17 29.19
CA THR A 9 0.84 -18.65 30.57
C THR A 9 -0.49 -18.70 31.29
N PRO A 10 -0.77 -19.70 32.11
CA PRO A 10 -2.06 -19.93 32.76
C PRO A 10 -2.22 -19.11 34.06
N SER A 11 -1.92 -17.86 34.09
CA SER A 11 -2.17 -17.02 35.26
C SER A 11 -2.69 -15.67 34.83
N GLY A 12 -3.89 -15.34 35.29
CA GLY A 12 -4.68 -14.15 34.97
C GLY A 12 -4.10 -12.85 35.49
N GLU A 13 -2.93 -12.46 35.03
CA GLU A 13 -2.35 -11.16 35.30
C GLU A 13 -2.86 -10.09 34.33
N ARG A 14 -3.26 -8.97 34.89
CA ARG A 14 -3.86 -7.84 34.19
C ARG A 14 -2.87 -7.26 33.18
N HIS A 15 -3.39 -6.90 32.01
CA HIS A 15 -2.66 -6.23 30.93
C HIS A 15 -2.05 -4.91 31.41
N GLN A 16 -0.75 -4.88 31.59
CA GLN A 16 0.01 -3.64 31.80
C GLN A 16 0.67 -3.21 30.50
N ALA A 17 0.63 -1.92 30.20
CA ALA A 17 1.47 -1.35 29.16
C ALA A 17 2.92 -1.35 29.66
N TYR A 18 3.84 -1.92 28.91
CA TYR A 18 5.25 -1.97 29.24
C TYR A 18 6.07 -1.01 28.39
N ASP A 19 6.91 -0.20 29.04
CA ASP A 19 8.06 0.42 28.41
C ASP A 19 9.22 -0.58 28.49
N GLY A 20 9.52 -1.25 27.36
CA GLY A 20 10.56 -2.28 27.30
C GLY A 20 11.88 -1.73 26.76
N LEU A 21 12.98 -2.07 27.42
CA LEU A 21 14.33 -1.80 26.94
C LEU A 21 14.91 -3.07 26.30
N LEU A 22 15.06 -3.08 24.96
CA LEU A 22 15.78 -4.15 24.25
C LEU A 22 17.25 -3.74 24.13
N ARG A 23 18.14 -4.50 24.73
CA ARG A 23 19.60 -4.29 24.65
C ARG A 23 20.21 -5.28 23.67
N PHE A 24 20.73 -4.79 22.54
CA PHE A 24 21.61 -5.53 21.64
C PHE A 24 23.02 -4.94 21.71
N ALA A 25 23.96 -5.71 22.11
CA ALA A 25 25.41 -5.55 22.21
C ALA A 25 26.03 -4.13 22.24
N VAL A 26 25.48 -3.11 21.57
CA VAL A 26 26.00 -1.70 21.55
C VAL A 26 24.89 -0.66 21.43
N LEU A 27 23.65 -1.03 21.13
CA LEU A 27 22.53 -0.09 20.94
C LEU A 27 21.36 -0.47 21.82
N ALA A 28 20.93 0.43 22.71
CA ALA A 28 19.69 0.29 23.46
C ALA A 28 18.55 0.93 22.63
N VAL A 29 17.57 0.14 22.21
CA VAL A 29 16.35 0.63 21.57
C VAL A 29 15.24 0.62 22.60
N LYS A 30 14.71 1.81 22.92
CA LYS A 30 13.51 1.94 23.77
C LYS A 30 12.27 1.87 22.87
N VAL A 31 11.43 0.87 23.11
CA VAL A 31 10.12 0.73 22.47
C VAL A 31 9.05 1.08 23.50
N ALA A 32 8.30 2.14 23.25
CA ALA A 32 7.22 2.61 24.10
C ALA A 32 5.85 2.17 23.58
N ASP A 33 4.83 2.16 24.40
CA ASP A 33 3.44 1.85 24.08
C ASP A 33 3.29 0.44 23.46
N VAL A 34 3.91 -0.56 24.10
CA VAL A 34 3.79 -1.98 23.77
C VAL A 34 2.66 -2.61 24.56
N ILE A 35 1.75 -3.31 23.88
CA ILE A 35 0.69 -4.10 24.50
C ILE A 35 0.86 -5.56 24.12
N VAL A 36 0.64 -6.47 25.07
CA VAL A 36 0.62 -7.92 24.83
C VAL A 36 -0.82 -8.32 24.51
N GLY A 37 -1.00 -9.08 23.42
CA GLY A 37 -2.33 -9.49 22.96
C GLY A 37 -2.30 -10.47 21.79
N GLU A 38 -3.47 -10.72 21.23
CA GLU A 38 -3.66 -11.56 20.05
C GLU A 38 -3.37 -10.75 18.77
N VAL A 39 -2.60 -11.30 17.83
CA VAL A 39 -2.36 -10.65 16.54
C VAL A 39 -2.88 -11.50 15.40
N TRP A 40 -3.61 -10.86 14.49
CA TRP A 40 -4.24 -11.50 13.34
C TRP A 40 -3.85 -10.79 12.05
N ALA A 41 -3.55 -11.55 11.00
CA ALA A 41 -3.29 -10.99 9.67
C ALA A 41 -4.57 -10.97 8.83
N GLY A 42 -4.96 -9.80 8.34
CA GLY A 42 -6.03 -9.61 7.36
C GLY A 42 -5.45 -9.60 5.95
N GLY A 43 -5.55 -10.72 5.24
CA GLY A 43 -5.02 -10.92 3.89
C GLY A 43 -6.11 -11.09 2.84
N GLY A 44 -5.78 -10.79 1.59
CA GLY A 44 -6.70 -10.94 0.47
C GLY A 44 -6.72 -9.80 -0.52
N GLN A 45 -7.88 -9.55 -1.14
CA GLN A 45 -8.04 -8.52 -2.17
C GLN A 45 -8.99 -7.38 -1.73
N SER A 46 -9.67 -6.73 -2.66
CA SER A 46 -10.47 -5.51 -2.43
C SER A 46 -11.47 -5.62 -1.28
N ASN A 47 -12.18 -6.74 -1.12
CA ASN A 47 -13.15 -6.89 -0.04
C ASN A 47 -12.47 -6.96 1.35
N MET A 48 -11.25 -7.50 1.45
CA MET A 48 -10.45 -7.38 2.67
C MET A 48 -9.86 -5.97 2.83
N GLU A 49 -9.44 -5.34 1.73
CA GLU A 49 -8.85 -3.98 1.76
C GLU A 49 -9.89 -2.89 2.07
N PHE A 50 -11.17 -3.21 2.04
CA PHE A 50 -12.25 -2.25 2.24
C PHE A 50 -12.21 -1.64 3.64
N ASP A 51 -12.00 -0.33 3.70
CA ASP A 51 -11.81 0.40 4.94
C ASP A 51 -13.15 0.82 5.59
N MET A 52 -13.14 1.04 6.91
CA MET A 52 -14.31 1.48 7.68
C MET A 52 -14.96 2.75 7.09
N LYS A 53 -14.18 3.72 6.63
CA LYS A 53 -14.69 4.96 6.00
C LYS A 53 -15.54 4.74 4.74
N ALA A 54 -15.40 3.59 4.08
CA ALA A 54 -16.16 3.25 2.89
C ALA A 54 -17.52 2.61 3.19
N ILE A 55 -17.80 2.31 4.47
CA ILE A 55 -19.08 1.78 4.92
C ILE A 55 -19.97 2.93 5.37
N THR A 56 -21.06 3.20 4.65
CA THR A 56 -21.96 4.32 4.97
C THR A 56 -22.55 4.23 6.38
N SER A 57 -22.82 3.03 6.87
CA SER A 57 -23.38 2.79 8.22
C SER A 57 -22.34 2.78 9.34
N ALA A 58 -21.04 2.91 9.03
CA ALA A 58 -19.99 2.84 10.03
C ALA A 58 -19.67 4.18 10.73
N THR A 59 -20.28 5.28 10.32
CA THR A 59 -20.01 6.62 10.90
C THR A 59 -20.18 6.62 12.42
N ALA A 60 -21.32 6.14 12.92
CA ALA A 60 -21.59 6.06 14.35
C ALA A 60 -20.61 5.12 15.10
N GLU A 61 -20.20 4.02 14.46
CA GLU A 61 -19.21 3.10 15.00
C GLU A 61 -17.82 3.76 15.09
N ILE A 62 -17.43 4.53 14.07
CA ILE A 62 -16.17 5.27 14.04
C ILE A 62 -16.13 6.33 15.15
N GLU A 63 -17.23 7.06 15.38
CA GLU A 63 -17.32 8.08 16.41
C GLU A 63 -17.09 7.54 17.83
N VAL A 64 -17.47 6.30 18.08
CA VAL A 64 -17.31 5.64 19.41
C VAL A 64 -16.16 4.63 19.43
N SER A 65 -15.30 4.60 18.42
CA SER A 65 -14.29 3.56 18.21
C SER A 65 -13.06 3.66 19.13
N ALA A 66 -12.98 4.67 20.01
CA ALA A 66 -11.82 4.88 20.87
C ALA A 66 -11.58 3.66 21.79
N ASN A 67 -10.59 2.84 21.42
CA ASN A 67 -10.18 1.65 22.16
C ASN A 67 -8.67 1.41 22.02
N PRO A 68 -7.85 1.67 23.06
CA PRO A 68 -6.41 1.49 23.01
C PRO A 68 -5.97 0.03 22.87
N ALA A 69 -6.86 -0.92 23.16
CA ALA A 69 -6.62 -2.35 23.02
C ALA A 69 -6.82 -2.86 21.58
N LEU A 70 -7.42 -2.08 20.68
CA LEU A 70 -7.56 -2.41 19.27
C LEU A 70 -6.56 -1.61 18.45
N ARG A 71 -5.69 -2.31 17.71
CA ARG A 71 -4.63 -1.69 16.92
C ARG A 71 -4.54 -2.33 15.54
N GLN A 72 -4.12 -1.54 14.55
CA GLN A 72 -3.85 -2.06 13.21
C GLN A 72 -2.46 -1.65 12.74
N PHE A 73 -1.70 -2.62 12.24
CA PHE A 73 -0.47 -2.41 11.49
C PHE A 73 -0.79 -2.32 10.00
N HIS A 74 -0.51 -1.19 9.41
CA HIS A 74 -0.69 -0.96 7.98
C HIS A 74 0.58 -1.35 7.25
N VAL A 75 0.57 -2.46 6.54
CA VAL A 75 1.66 -2.85 5.66
C VAL A 75 1.62 -1.99 4.40
N LEU A 76 2.71 -1.29 4.11
CA LEU A 76 2.82 -0.52 2.87
C LEU A 76 2.95 -1.46 1.67
N LYS A 77 2.29 -1.07 0.59
CA LYS A 77 2.26 -1.86 -0.65
C LYS A 77 3.65 -1.91 -1.30
N ASN A 78 4.31 -3.04 -1.24
CA ASN A 78 5.60 -3.30 -1.86
C ASN A 78 5.53 -4.54 -2.78
N PRO A 79 5.20 -4.36 -4.07
CA PRO A 79 5.10 -5.47 -5.02
C PRO A 79 6.36 -5.68 -5.85
N THR A 80 7.43 -4.93 -5.59
CA THR A 80 8.60 -4.88 -6.47
C THR A 80 9.72 -5.83 -6.06
N ALA A 81 9.53 -6.60 -4.99
CA ALA A 81 10.53 -7.52 -4.47
C ALA A 81 10.67 -8.75 -5.38
N ASP A 82 11.74 -8.80 -6.18
CA ASP A 82 12.15 -9.98 -6.93
C ASP A 82 12.64 -11.11 -6.00
N ALA A 83 13.18 -10.75 -4.85
CA ALA A 83 13.58 -11.61 -3.76
C ALA A 83 12.80 -11.25 -2.48
N PRO A 84 12.74 -12.17 -1.49
CA PRO A 84 12.14 -11.85 -0.20
C PRO A 84 12.77 -10.61 0.44
N ALA A 85 11.94 -9.67 0.85
CA ALA A 85 12.39 -8.48 1.57
C ALA A 85 12.78 -8.85 3.00
N ASP A 86 13.81 -8.19 3.53
CA ASP A 86 14.28 -8.42 4.91
C ASP A 86 13.41 -7.71 5.95
N ASP A 87 12.77 -6.60 5.58
CA ASP A 87 11.95 -5.79 6.46
C ASP A 87 10.66 -5.34 5.78
N VAL A 88 9.63 -5.08 6.60
CA VAL A 88 8.34 -4.57 6.17
C VAL A 88 8.20 -3.10 6.48
N GLN A 89 7.91 -2.31 5.47
CA GLN A 89 7.50 -0.93 5.69
C GLN A 89 6.05 -0.89 6.16
N GLY A 90 5.80 -0.16 7.24
CA GLY A 90 4.46 -0.04 7.79
C GLY A 90 4.43 0.77 9.09
N TYR A 91 3.22 0.92 9.64
CA TYR A 91 3.01 1.68 10.87
C TYR A 91 1.79 1.17 11.65
N TRP A 92 1.85 1.27 12.96
CA TRP A 92 0.74 0.96 13.84
C TRP A 92 -0.18 2.17 14.04
N THR A 93 -1.49 1.91 14.07
CA THR A 93 -2.52 2.86 14.51
C THR A 93 -3.36 2.25 15.61
N VAL A 94 -3.84 3.10 16.53
CA VAL A 94 -4.77 2.74 17.59
C VAL A 94 -6.18 3.09 17.14
N ALA A 95 -7.16 2.24 17.45
CA ALA A 95 -8.55 2.52 17.10
C ALA A 95 -9.08 3.75 17.86
N ARG A 96 -9.47 4.77 17.12
CA ARG A 96 -10.12 6.01 17.61
C ARG A 96 -10.66 6.80 16.42
N PRO A 97 -11.56 7.75 16.63
CA PRO A 97 -11.93 8.71 15.57
C PRO A 97 -10.69 9.38 14.98
N GLY A 98 -10.61 9.45 13.66
CA GLY A 98 -9.46 9.96 12.91
C GLY A 98 -8.42 8.91 12.51
N THR A 99 -8.54 7.66 12.99
CA THR A 99 -7.66 6.54 12.58
C THR A 99 -8.44 5.26 12.26
N THR A 100 -9.57 5.01 12.92
CA THR A 100 -10.42 3.84 12.66
C THR A 100 -10.99 3.85 11.25
N GLU A 101 -11.12 5.00 10.64
CA GLU A 101 -11.53 5.18 9.25
C GLU A 101 -10.70 4.34 8.27
N ASP A 102 -9.42 4.13 8.56
CA ASP A 102 -8.48 3.40 7.71
C ASP A 102 -8.26 1.93 8.14
N PHE A 103 -8.99 1.47 9.16
CA PHE A 103 -9.00 0.05 9.51
C PHE A 103 -9.74 -0.76 8.46
N ILE A 104 -9.21 -1.96 8.13
CA ILE A 104 -9.96 -2.92 7.33
C ILE A 104 -11.26 -3.28 8.04
N ALA A 105 -12.39 -3.08 7.37
CA ALA A 105 -13.70 -3.17 8.01
C ALA A 105 -14.00 -4.55 8.57
N ALA A 106 -13.79 -5.60 7.76
CA ALA A 106 -13.99 -6.98 8.20
C ALA A 106 -13.09 -7.32 9.40
N GLY A 107 -11.82 -6.86 9.37
CA GLY A 107 -10.87 -7.05 10.46
C GLY A 107 -11.24 -6.28 11.72
N TYR A 108 -11.73 -5.05 11.59
CA TYR A 108 -12.14 -4.23 12.73
C TYR A 108 -13.28 -4.89 13.52
N TYR A 109 -14.35 -5.30 12.86
CA TYR A 109 -15.47 -5.96 13.52
C TYR A 109 -15.08 -7.31 14.12
N PHE A 110 -14.20 -8.05 13.43
CA PHE A 110 -13.62 -9.28 13.96
C PHE A 110 -12.81 -9.00 15.23
N ALA A 111 -11.87 -8.05 15.19
CA ALA A 111 -11.01 -7.70 16.31
C ALA A 111 -11.81 -7.19 17.52
N LYS A 112 -12.83 -6.36 17.27
CA LYS A 112 -13.76 -5.87 18.29
C LYS A 112 -14.49 -7.03 18.99
N THR A 113 -14.93 -8.02 18.20
CA THR A 113 -15.62 -9.22 18.74
C THR A 113 -14.66 -10.06 19.58
N ILE A 114 -13.47 -10.39 19.06
CA ILE A 114 -12.46 -11.16 19.79
C ILE A 114 -12.06 -10.44 21.09
N HIS A 115 -11.82 -9.14 21.03
CA HIS A 115 -11.48 -8.35 22.22
C HIS A 115 -12.57 -8.44 23.29
N ARG A 116 -13.85 -8.30 22.89
CA ARG A 116 -14.97 -8.39 23.81
C ARG A 116 -15.10 -9.78 24.44
N GLU A 117 -15.01 -10.84 23.65
CA GLU A 117 -15.22 -12.21 24.10
C GLU A 117 -14.04 -12.74 24.96
N LEU A 118 -12.81 -12.36 24.61
CA LEU A 118 -11.62 -12.86 25.29
C LEU A 118 -11.00 -11.87 26.30
N ASN A 119 -11.52 -10.64 26.36
CA ASN A 119 -10.98 -9.55 27.18
C ASN A 119 -9.46 -9.38 26.97
N THR A 120 -9.00 -9.49 25.73
CA THR A 120 -7.58 -9.48 25.34
C THR A 120 -7.37 -8.41 24.29
N PRO A 121 -6.27 -7.63 24.32
CA PRO A 121 -5.93 -6.71 23.24
C PRO A 121 -5.77 -7.44 21.92
N VAL A 122 -6.19 -6.79 20.82
CA VAL A 122 -6.12 -7.37 19.47
C VAL A 122 -5.40 -6.42 18.52
N GLY A 123 -4.38 -6.97 17.86
CA GLY A 123 -3.68 -6.35 16.74
C GLY A 123 -4.11 -6.96 15.42
N LEU A 124 -4.39 -6.11 14.45
CA LEU A 124 -4.61 -6.50 13.06
C LEU A 124 -3.37 -6.16 12.25
N ILE A 125 -2.96 -7.01 11.34
CA ILE A 125 -1.98 -6.70 10.30
C ILE A 125 -2.74 -6.58 8.98
N LYS A 126 -2.88 -5.37 8.44
CA LYS A 126 -3.49 -5.12 7.13
C LYS A 126 -2.49 -5.46 6.03
N VAL A 127 -2.60 -6.67 5.47
CA VAL A 127 -1.72 -7.21 4.43
C VAL A 127 -2.55 -7.70 3.24
N CYS A 128 -3.22 -6.76 2.56
CA CYS A 128 -4.14 -7.03 1.47
C CYS A 128 -3.90 -6.07 0.28
N TRP A 129 -4.37 -6.47 -0.91
CA TRP A 129 -4.25 -5.66 -2.12
C TRP A 129 -5.40 -5.93 -3.09
N GLY A 130 -6.22 -4.91 -3.37
CA GLY A 130 -7.35 -5.00 -4.30
C GLY A 130 -6.94 -5.45 -5.70
N GLY A 131 -7.75 -6.31 -6.31
CA GLY A 131 -7.49 -6.86 -7.64
C GLY A 131 -6.41 -7.95 -7.70
N SER A 132 -5.77 -8.30 -6.58
CA SER A 132 -4.76 -9.37 -6.57
C SER A 132 -5.39 -10.75 -6.68
N LYS A 133 -4.73 -11.62 -7.45
CA LYS A 133 -4.97 -13.06 -7.45
C LYS A 133 -4.32 -13.72 -6.25
N VAL A 134 -4.50 -15.03 -6.08
CA VAL A 134 -3.87 -15.81 -4.99
C VAL A 134 -2.38 -16.04 -5.23
N GLU A 135 -1.94 -16.22 -6.48
CA GLU A 135 -0.58 -16.57 -6.85
C GLU A 135 0.49 -15.55 -6.41
N PRO A 136 0.24 -14.23 -6.44
CA PRO A 136 1.14 -13.23 -5.87
C PRO A 136 1.47 -13.43 -4.38
N TRP A 137 0.57 -14.03 -3.61
CA TRP A 137 0.68 -14.24 -2.16
C TRP A 137 1.35 -15.55 -1.79
N ILE A 138 1.74 -16.38 -2.77
CA ILE A 138 2.41 -17.67 -2.57
C ILE A 138 3.89 -17.47 -2.88
N SER A 139 4.78 -18.05 -2.05
CA SER A 139 6.23 -17.94 -2.30
C SER A 139 6.60 -18.53 -3.67
N PRO A 140 7.61 -17.96 -4.35
CA PRO A 140 8.08 -18.52 -5.62
C PRO A 140 8.50 -20.01 -5.50
N ALA A 141 9.13 -20.38 -4.40
CA ALA A 141 9.53 -21.77 -4.12
C ALA A 141 8.31 -22.69 -4.01
N SER A 142 7.25 -22.23 -3.34
CA SER A 142 6.00 -23.00 -3.20
C SER A 142 5.29 -23.16 -4.54
N LEU A 143 5.20 -22.09 -5.35
CA LEU A 143 4.64 -22.17 -6.70
C LEU A 143 5.43 -23.14 -7.58
N ALA A 144 6.76 -23.15 -7.46
CA ALA A 144 7.64 -24.04 -8.21
C ALA A 144 7.46 -25.52 -7.86
N SER A 145 6.95 -25.84 -6.66
CA SER A 145 6.69 -27.22 -6.24
C SER A 145 5.50 -27.88 -6.93
N VAL A 146 4.66 -27.10 -7.64
CA VAL A 146 3.49 -27.58 -8.39
C VAL A 146 3.68 -27.26 -9.87
N PRO A 147 3.84 -28.25 -10.75
CA PRO A 147 4.23 -28.04 -12.16
C PRO A 147 3.33 -27.08 -12.93
N GLU A 148 2.01 -27.18 -12.72
CA GLU A 148 1.02 -26.32 -13.40
C GLU A 148 1.14 -24.86 -12.94
N LEU A 149 1.28 -24.61 -11.64
CA LEU A 149 1.45 -23.27 -11.09
C LEU A 149 2.80 -22.68 -11.48
N ALA A 150 3.86 -23.51 -11.48
CA ALA A 150 5.19 -23.11 -11.94
C ALA A 150 5.18 -22.66 -13.42
N ALA A 151 4.50 -23.40 -14.29
CA ALA A 151 4.35 -23.05 -15.68
C ALA A 151 3.59 -21.72 -15.85
N GLY A 152 2.46 -21.57 -15.14
CA GLY A 152 1.68 -20.32 -15.12
C GLY A 152 2.50 -19.12 -14.65
N ALA A 153 3.27 -19.28 -13.56
CA ALA A 153 4.14 -18.23 -13.03
C ALA A 153 5.22 -17.81 -14.03
N ARG A 154 5.92 -18.78 -14.65
CA ARG A 154 6.92 -18.47 -15.69
C ARG A 154 6.30 -17.72 -16.86
N ASN A 155 5.14 -18.15 -17.34
CA ASN A 155 4.45 -17.50 -18.46
C ASN A 155 4.05 -16.06 -18.13
N MET A 156 3.51 -15.80 -16.93
CA MET A 156 3.14 -14.45 -16.48
C MET A 156 4.37 -13.54 -16.37
N ASN A 157 5.45 -14.01 -15.76
CA ASN A 157 6.70 -13.25 -15.65
C ASN A 157 7.30 -12.95 -17.03
N ALA A 158 7.37 -13.93 -17.92
CA ALA A 158 7.86 -13.74 -19.27
C ALA A 158 6.98 -12.77 -20.08
N MET A 159 5.67 -12.81 -19.91
CA MET A 159 4.73 -11.85 -20.52
C MET A 159 4.98 -10.44 -19.97
N SER A 160 5.15 -10.29 -18.66
CA SER A 160 5.44 -9.00 -18.04
C SER A 160 6.73 -8.39 -18.60
N GLU A 161 7.80 -9.19 -18.71
CA GLU A 161 9.06 -8.70 -19.24
C GLU A 161 8.95 -8.31 -20.74
N ARG A 162 8.24 -9.11 -21.54
CA ARG A 162 7.95 -8.74 -22.93
C ARG A 162 7.17 -7.42 -23.04
N ASN A 163 6.18 -7.23 -22.15
CA ASN A 163 5.40 -6.00 -22.11
C ASN A 163 6.25 -4.79 -21.74
N LYS A 164 7.15 -4.91 -20.74
CA LYS A 164 8.10 -3.85 -20.39
C LYS A 164 9.03 -3.50 -21.54
N GLN A 165 9.58 -4.52 -22.22
CA GLN A 165 10.45 -4.33 -23.39
C GLN A 165 9.70 -3.65 -24.52
N ALA A 166 8.48 -4.11 -24.82
CA ALA A 166 7.63 -3.51 -25.85
C ALA A 166 7.29 -2.05 -25.51
N PHE A 167 6.99 -1.74 -24.26
CA PHE A 167 6.71 -0.38 -23.82
C PHE A 167 7.95 0.52 -23.94
N ARG A 168 9.13 0.06 -23.49
CA ARG A 168 10.38 0.80 -23.69
C ARG A 168 10.73 1.03 -25.15
N ALA A 169 10.55 0.00 -26.00
CA ALA A 169 10.75 0.13 -27.45
C ALA A 169 9.74 1.12 -28.06
N TRP A 170 8.50 1.13 -27.58
CA TRP A 170 7.48 2.10 -27.99
C TRP A 170 7.89 3.53 -27.58
N LEU A 171 8.31 3.76 -26.34
CA LEU A 171 8.80 5.06 -25.88
C LEU A 171 9.92 5.58 -26.79
N LYS A 172 10.92 4.74 -27.08
CA LYS A 172 12.05 5.07 -27.95
C LYS A 172 11.61 5.39 -29.38
N ARG A 173 10.81 4.50 -29.99
CA ARG A 173 10.33 4.65 -31.38
C ARG A 173 9.48 5.91 -31.57
N THR A 174 8.72 6.30 -30.56
CA THR A 174 7.85 7.47 -30.59
C THR A 174 8.49 8.73 -30.03
N ASN A 175 9.79 8.69 -29.69
CA ASN A 175 10.54 9.79 -29.04
C ASN A 175 9.85 10.32 -27.77
N ARG A 176 9.39 9.37 -26.92
CA ARG A 176 8.66 9.64 -25.68
C ARG A 176 9.41 9.16 -24.43
N GLU A 177 10.71 8.88 -24.58
CA GLU A 177 11.53 8.52 -23.42
C GLU A 177 11.55 9.66 -22.39
N ASP A 178 11.54 9.29 -21.11
CA ASP A 178 11.67 10.29 -20.05
C ASP A 178 13.05 10.94 -20.13
N ARG A 179 13.07 12.26 -20.06
CA ARG A 179 14.29 13.03 -20.02
C ARG A 179 14.67 13.25 -18.59
N ALA A 180 15.89 12.95 -18.21
CA ALA A 180 16.38 13.27 -16.89
C ALA A 180 16.21 14.79 -16.63
N PRO A 181 15.58 15.20 -15.52
CA PRO A 181 15.43 16.61 -15.21
C PRO A 181 16.80 17.24 -15.02
N GLY A 182 17.09 18.31 -15.77
CA GLY A 182 18.39 18.99 -15.71
C GLY A 182 18.63 19.70 -14.39
N ASP A 183 17.63 20.38 -13.85
CA ASP A 183 17.68 21.10 -12.57
C ASP A 183 16.45 20.78 -11.73
N VAL A 184 16.55 19.72 -10.94
CA VAL A 184 15.50 19.27 -10.03
C VAL A 184 15.23 20.30 -8.94
N ALA A 185 16.26 20.95 -8.42
CA ALA A 185 16.14 21.92 -7.32
C ALA A 185 15.23 23.09 -7.68
N ARG A 186 15.29 23.58 -8.91
CA ARG A 186 14.42 24.63 -9.43
C ARG A 186 12.92 24.28 -9.33
N PHE A 187 12.58 23.02 -9.56
CA PHE A 187 11.19 22.56 -9.50
C PHE A 187 10.74 22.22 -8.08
N ILE A 188 11.65 21.86 -7.21
CA ILE A 188 11.31 21.45 -5.84
C ILE A 188 11.15 22.67 -4.92
N SER A 189 12.03 23.67 -5.00
CA SER A 189 12.15 24.74 -3.99
C SER A 189 12.07 26.17 -4.52
N GLY A 190 12.11 26.37 -5.84
CA GLY A 190 11.99 27.70 -6.46
C GLY A 190 10.59 28.34 -6.28
N PRO A 191 10.42 29.63 -6.61
CA PRO A 191 9.12 30.30 -6.55
C PRO A 191 8.10 29.63 -7.48
N THR A 192 6.79 29.76 -7.15
CA THR A 192 5.67 29.23 -7.94
C THR A 192 4.82 30.36 -8.50
N SER A 193 5.44 31.37 -9.13
CA SER A 193 4.70 32.45 -9.76
C SER A 193 4.12 32.05 -11.13
N LYS A 194 3.08 32.74 -11.57
CA LYS A 194 2.54 32.60 -12.93
C LYS A 194 3.58 32.93 -13.99
N ASP A 195 4.42 33.92 -13.73
CA ASP A 195 5.45 34.39 -14.65
C ASP A 195 6.51 33.31 -14.89
N ASP A 196 6.67 32.39 -13.94
CA ASP A 196 7.52 31.21 -14.08
C ASP A 196 6.82 30.01 -14.74
N GLY A 197 5.58 30.17 -15.23
CA GLY A 197 4.79 29.13 -15.89
C GLY A 197 4.13 28.13 -14.95
N TRP A 198 4.01 28.44 -13.65
CA TRP A 198 3.18 27.68 -12.71
C TRP A 198 1.72 28.06 -12.82
N VAL A 199 0.84 27.07 -12.84
CA VAL A 199 -0.61 27.27 -12.87
C VAL A 199 -1.29 26.61 -11.68
N ALA A 200 -2.36 27.19 -11.18
CA ALA A 200 -3.17 26.56 -10.15
C ALA A 200 -3.91 25.34 -10.73
N VAL A 201 -3.94 24.26 -9.97
CA VAL A 201 -4.65 23.01 -10.36
C VAL A 201 -5.59 22.57 -9.26
N LYS A 202 -6.62 21.81 -9.63
CA LYS A 202 -7.60 21.24 -8.70
C LYS A 202 -6.97 20.10 -7.88
N ASP A 203 -7.56 19.84 -6.73
CA ASP A 203 -7.13 18.76 -5.82
C ASP A 203 -7.32 17.36 -6.42
N SER A 204 -8.22 17.23 -7.36
CA SER A 204 -8.50 15.98 -8.07
C SER A 204 -8.87 16.27 -9.52
N GLY A 205 -8.70 15.28 -10.36
CA GLY A 205 -8.97 15.37 -11.79
C GLY A 205 -7.71 15.50 -12.65
N PRO A 206 -7.85 15.36 -13.95
CA PRO A 206 -6.75 15.47 -14.89
C PRO A 206 -6.32 16.94 -15.06
N VAL A 207 -5.03 17.14 -15.33
CA VAL A 207 -4.45 18.46 -15.66
C VAL A 207 -4.99 19.00 -16.99
N SER A 208 -5.68 18.17 -17.77
CA SER A 208 -6.32 18.58 -19.05
C SER A 208 -7.28 19.74 -18.95
N ASP A 209 -7.76 20.08 -17.74
CA ASP A 209 -8.62 21.24 -17.49
C ASP A 209 -7.85 22.57 -17.36
N THR A 210 -6.54 22.54 -17.56
CA THR A 210 -5.65 23.69 -17.46
C THR A 210 -5.05 24.07 -18.80
N SER A 211 -4.28 25.17 -18.83
CA SER A 211 -3.47 25.57 -20.00
C SER A 211 -2.23 24.70 -20.23
N LEU A 212 -1.96 23.71 -19.37
CA LEU A 212 -0.81 22.83 -19.51
C LEU A 212 -1.00 21.82 -20.65
N PRO A 213 0.11 21.35 -21.27
CA PRO A 213 0.05 20.26 -22.24
C PRO A 213 -0.56 18.99 -21.62
N LYS A 214 -1.14 18.12 -22.46
CA LYS A 214 -1.79 16.90 -21.96
C LYS A 214 -0.79 15.77 -21.66
N LEU A 215 0.35 15.75 -22.33
CA LEU A 215 1.37 14.70 -22.22
C LEU A 215 2.74 15.34 -22.04
N GLY A 216 3.63 14.65 -21.30
CA GLY A 216 4.97 15.13 -21.00
C GLY A 216 5.44 14.79 -19.60
N ALA A 217 6.33 15.60 -19.06
CA ALA A 217 6.68 15.58 -17.64
C ALA A 217 6.17 16.85 -16.94
N PHE A 218 5.68 16.67 -15.73
CA PHE A 218 4.99 17.72 -14.98
C PHE A 218 5.45 17.69 -13.54
N TRP A 219 5.59 18.87 -12.96
CA TRP A 219 5.82 19.06 -11.55
C TRP A 219 4.56 19.61 -10.89
N PHE A 220 4.18 19.00 -9.77
CA PHE A 220 3.11 19.44 -8.88
C PHE A 220 3.74 19.85 -7.57
N ARG A 221 3.32 20.96 -7.02
CA ARG A 221 3.83 21.46 -5.73
C ARG A 221 2.70 21.85 -4.81
N LYS A 222 2.98 21.62 -3.52
CA LYS A 222 2.06 21.95 -2.44
C LYS A 222 2.81 22.20 -1.14
N GLU A 223 2.44 23.25 -0.45
CA GLU A 223 2.80 23.43 0.95
C GLU A 223 1.86 22.62 1.83
N VAL A 224 2.40 21.81 2.72
CA VAL A 224 1.68 20.94 3.63
C VAL A 224 1.99 21.36 5.06
N VAL A 225 0.97 21.83 5.78
CA VAL A 225 1.12 22.20 7.20
C VAL A 225 0.85 20.99 8.08
N LEU A 226 1.87 20.53 8.81
CA LEU A 226 1.75 19.41 9.72
C LEU A 226 1.70 19.88 11.18
N PRO A 227 0.79 19.33 12.00
CA PRO A 227 0.81 19.56 13.43
C PRO A 227 1.95 18.79 14.10
N VAL A 228 2.47 19.31 15.22
CA VAL A 228 3.60 18.73 15.98
C VAL A 228 3.40 17.23 16.28
N ARG A 229 2.19 16.80 16.59
CA ARG A 229 1.87 15.39 16.88
C ARG A 229 2.18 14.41 15.73
N GLN A 230 2.39 14.90 14.51
CA GLN A 230 2.71 14.07 13.34
C GLN A 230 4.20 14.05 13.00
N THR A 231 5.04 14.80 13.70
CA THR A 231 6.47 14.88 13.37
C THR A 231 7.33 13.88 14.14
N GLY A 232 6.82 13.30 15.21
CA GLY A 232 7.57 12.35 16.07
C GLY A 232 7.64 10.91 15.55
N ALA A 233 6.91 10.57 14.48
CA ALA A 233 6.89 9.24 13.88
C ALA A 233 6.82 9.34 12.35
N ALA A 234 7.25 8.28 11.65
CA ALA A 234 7.11 8.20 10.21
C ALA A 234 5.65 8.40 9.78
N GLN A 235 5.44 9.16 8.71
CA GLN A 235 4.12 9.39 8.13
C GLN A 235 4.03 8.78 6.74
N VAL A 236 2.85 8.34 6.35
CA VAL A 236 2.59 7.86 4.99
C VAL A 236 1.98 8.99 4.18
N LEU A 237 2.66 9.35 3.10
CA LEU A 237 2.07 10.12 2.03
C LEU A 237 1.26 9.16 1.16
N GLN A 238 -0.02 9.41 1.08
CA GLN A 238 -0.93 8.75 0.17
C GLN A 238 -1.43 9.75 -0.85
N PHE A 239 -1.37 9.42 -2.14
CA PHE A 239 -2.10 10.16 -3.15
C PHE A 239 -2.74 9.22 -4.17
N GLY A 240 -3.82 9.70 -4.77
CA GLY A 240 -4.63 8.92 -5.68
C GLY A 240 -3.88 8.50 -6.93
N PRO A 241 -4.49 7.66 -7.77
CA PRO A 241 -3.92 7.32 -9.04
C PRO A 241 -3.50 8.59 -9.78
N SER A 242 -2.23 8.68 -10.10
CA SER A 242 -1.67 9.62 -11.05
C SER A 242 -1.44 8.87 -12.36
N ALA A 243 -1.01 9.54 -13.41
CA ALA A 243 -0.64 8.92 -14.68
C ALA A 243 0.32 7.72 -14.47
N GLN A 244 1.28 7.45 -15.32
CA GLN A 244 1.99 6.18 -15.28
C GLN A 244 3.12 6.15 -14.26
N PHE A 245 3.93 7.21 -14.22
CA PHE A 245 5.19 7.23 -13.45
C PHE A 245 5.30 8.50 -12.62
N ASP A 246 5.92 8.37 -11.46
CA ASP A 246 6.09 9.50 -10.56
C ASP A 246 7.39 9.44 -9.76
N GLN A 247 7.85 10.60 -9.31
CA GLN A 247 8.90 10.80 -8.32
C GLN A 247 8.39 11.79 -7.28
N VAL A 248 8.50 11.45 -6.01
CA VAL A 248 7.96 12.23 -4.91
C VAL A 248 9.05 12.73 -4.01
N TYR A 249 9.06 14.04 -3.79
CA TYR A 249 10.03 14.72 -2.95
C TYR A 249 9.32 15.39 -1.77
N TRP A 250 9.87 15.17 -0.58
CA TRP A 250 9.45 15.81 0.65
C TRP A 250 10.59 16.66 1.21
N ASN A 251 10.35 17.96 1.38
CA ASN A 251 11.37 18.91 1.82
C ASN A 251 12.69 18.80 1.01
N GLY A 252 12.60 18.56 -0.28
CA GLY A 252 13.73 18.43 -1.18
C GLY A 252 14.34 17.02 -1.30
N THR A 253 13.95 16.08 -0.45
CA THR A 253 14.45 14.71 -0.46
C THR A 253 13.51 13.78 -1.21
N LEU A 254 14.02 12.94 -2.12
CA LEU A 254 13.25 11.90 -2.79
C LEU A 254 12.80 10.85 -1.74
N VAL A 255 11.50 10.67 -1.60
CA VAL A 255 10.89 9.70 -0.66
C VAL A 255 10.30 8.48 -1.35
N GLY A 256 10.17 8.52 -2.67
CA GLY A 256 9.75 7.37 -3.45
C GLY A 256 9.51 7.68 -4.91
N GLU A 257 9.41 6.62 -5.70
CA GLU A 257 9.19 6.71 -7.14
C GLU A 257 8.42 5.52 -7.69
N ARG A 258 7.82 5.72 -8.87
CA ARG A 258 7.19 4.69 -9.67
C ARG A 258 7.73 4.75 -11.09
N THR A 259 8.35 3.66 -11.53
CA THR A 259 8.98 3.50 -12.84
C THR A 259 8.28 2.40 -13.65
N VAL A 260 8.76 2.13 -14.86
CA VAL A 260 8.33 0.97 -15.67
C VAL A 260 8.49 -0.34 -14.90
N ASP A 261 9.57 -0.48 -14.11
CA ASP A 261 9.87 -1.69 -13.36
C ASP A 261 9.03 -1.86 -12.10
N SER A 262 8.62 -0.75 -11.49
CA SER A 262 7.80 -0.74 -10.28
C SER A 262 6.32 -0.44 -10.54
N PHE A 263 5.87 -0.47 -11.79
CA PHE A 263 4.49 -0.17 -12.18
C PHE A 263 3.47 -1.09 -11.49
N THR A 264 2.46 -0.52 -10.86
CA THR A 264 1.42 -1.25 -10.12
C THR A 264 0.02 -1.10 -10.70
N GLY A 265 -0.11 -0.46 -11.85
CA GLY A 265 -1.38 -0.17 -12.50
C GLY A 265 -1.75 1.30 -12.46
N LEU A 266 -2.55 1.73 -13.44
CA LEU A 266 -2.96 3.13 -13.59
C LEU A 266 -3.83 3.60 -12.43
N ILE A 267 -4.70 2.72 -11.90
CA ILE A 267 -5.64 3.02 -10.82
C ILE A 267 -5.07 2.76 -9.42
N SER A 268 -3.80 2.42 -9.30
CA SER A 268 -3.18 2.08 -8.01
C SER A 268 -2.87 3.34 -7.20
N VAL A 269 -3.38 3.41 -5.98
CA VAL A 269 -3.01 4.44 -5.01
C VAL A 269 -1.54 4.31 -4.64
N ARG A 270 -0.85 5.45 -4.52
CA ARG A 270 0.56 5.55 -4.13
C ARG A 270 0.67 5.70 -2.61
N HIS A 271 1.63 4.98 -2.02
CA HIS A 271 1.97 5.10 -0.61
C HIS A 271 3.49 5.26 -0.50
N TYR A 272 3.94 6.38 0.05
CA TYR A 272 5.36 6.65 0.30
C TYR A 272 5.58 6.97 1.76
N LEU A 273 6.57 6.32 2.36
CA LEU A 273 6.93 6.55 3.76
C LEU A 273 7.82 7.80 3.85
N ILE A 274 7.40 8.76 4.66
CA ILE A 274 8.20 9.94 5.00
C ILE A 274 8.84 9.68 6.37
N PRO A 275 10.17 9.54 6.45
CA PRO A 275 10.86 9.34 7.73
C PRO A 275 10.67 10.53 8.68
N PRO A 276 10.70 10.32 10.00
CA PRO A 276 10.56 11.40 10.99
C PRO A 276 11.58 12.53 10.80
N ALA A 277 12.79 12.20 10.40
CA ALA A 277 13.86 13.17 10.16
C ALA A 277 13.54 14.20 9.05
N LEU A 278 12.61 13.90 8.15
CA LEU A 278 12.18 14.79 7.09
C LEU A 278 10.91 15.58 7.44
N LEU A 279 10.24 15.26 8.54
CA LEU A 279 9.01 15.91 8.97
C LEU A 279 9.32 17.14 9.82
N LYS A 280 8.67 18.26 9.51
CA LYS A 280 8.78 19.50 10.28
C LYS A 280 7.42 19.90 10.80
N GLU A 281 7.37 20.47 12.00
CA GLU A 281 6.19 21.19 12.46
C GLU A 281 5.95 22.40 11.58
N GLY A 282 4.69 22.67 11.26
CA GLY A 282 4.33 23.77 10.35
C GLY A 282 4.52 23.39 8.90
N VAL A 283 5.09 24.30 8.11
CA VAL A 283 5.14 24.19 6.65
C VAL A 283 6.20 23.19 6.18
N ASN A 284 5.75 22.21 5.40
CA ASN A 284 6.57 21.29 4.65
C ASN A 284 6.31 21.47 3.15
N GLN A 285 7.31 21.17 2.31
CA GLN A 285 7.20 21.22 0.86
C GLN A 285 7.03 19.83 0.27
N LEU A 286 5.93 19.61 -0.43
CA LEU A 286 5.69 18.43 -1.25
C LEU A 286 5.88 18.80 -2.72
N ALA A 287 6.75 18.07 -3.43
CA ALA A 287 6.86 18.16 -4.87
C ALA A 287 6.70 16.76 -5.49
N VAL A 288 5.88 16.66 -6.51
CA VAL A 288 5.61 15.41 -7.23
C VAL A 288 5.90 15.63 -8.70
N ARG A 289 6.86 14.90 -9.24
CA ARG A 289 7.09 14.84 -10.68
C ARG A 289 6.29 13.70 -11.25
N ILE A 290 5.50 13.95 -12.30
CA ILE A 290 4.74 12.92 -13.00
C ILE A 290 5.23 12.87 -14.45
N PHE A 291 5.68 11.71 -14.90
CA PHE A 291 5.95 11.44 -16.31
C PHE A 291 4.74 10.73 -16.93
N ALA A 292 4.16 11.37 -17.92
CA ALA A 292 2.90 11.03 -18.56
C ALA A 292 3.08 10.87 -20.07
N PRO A 293 3.64 9.75 -20.56
CA PRO A 293 3.92 9.57 -21.99
C PRO A 293 2.69 9.23 -22.84
N ALA A 294 1.63 8.68 -22.25
CA ALA A 294 0.46 8.20 -23.00
C ALA A 294 -0.89 8.68 -22.44
N GLU A 295 -0.97 9.02 -21.18
CA GLU A 295 -2.20 9.48 -20.52
C GLU A 295 -1.96 10.78 -19.77
N PRO A 296 -2.93 11.71 -19.72
CA PRO A 296 -2.79 12.95 -18.99
C PRO A 296 -2.51 12.73 -17.50
N PRO A 297 -1.61 13.51 -16.89
CA PRO A 297 -1.38 13.44 -15.45
C PRO A 297 -2.56 14.02 -14.67
N GLY A 298 -2.71 13.58 -13.42
CA GLY A 298 -3.72 14.11 -12.51
C GLY A 298 -3.80 13.30 -11.24
N PHE A 299 -4.61 13.77 -10.29
CA PHE A 299 -4.91 13.04 -9.07
C PHE A 299 -6.38 12.65 -9.08
N SER A 300 -6.69 11.37 -8.95
CA SER A 300 -8.08 10.92 -8.92
C SER A 300 -8.70 11.00 -7.53
N TRP A 301 -7.88 11.03 -6.47
CA TRP A 301 -8.30 11.08 -5.08
C TRP A 301 -7.47 12.11 -4.31
N PHE A 302 -8.04 12.61 -3.22
CA PHE A 302 -7.38 13.62 -2.40
C PHE A 302 -6.13 13.07 -1.71
N PRO A 303 -4.97 13.72 -1.89
CA PRO A 303 -3.75 13.36 -1.18
C PRO A 303 -3.86 13.58 0.33
N SER A 304 -3.10 12.79 1.11
CA SER A 304 -2.98 12.96 2.55
C SER A 304 -1.59 12.56 3.06
N VAL A 305 -1.18 13.15 4.18
CA VAL A 305 -0.01 12.70 4.95
C VAL A 305 -0.50 12.32 6.35
N GLY A 306 -0.41 11.02 6.67
CA GLY A 306 -1.04 10.51 7.87
C GLY A 306 -2.52 10.91 7.92
N THR A 307 -2.95 11.60 8.97
CA THR A 307 -4.33 12.09 9.12
C THR A 307 -4.58 13.46 8.48
N THR A 308 -3.54 14.12 7.99
CA THR A 308 -3.68 15.46 7.37
C THR A 308 -4.04 15.32 5.89
N LYS A 309 -5.25 15.77 5.53
CA LYS A 309 -5.68 15.90 4.13
C LYS A 309 -4.95 17.06 3.47
N ILE A 310 -4.47 16.85 2.25
CA ILE A 310 -3.74 17.86 1.46
C ILE A 310 -4.71 18.44 0.42
N LEU A 311 -5.48 19.44 0.84
CA LEU A 311 -6.51 20.07 0.01
C LEU A 311 -6.12 21.48 -0.40
N GLY A 312 -6.59 21.90 -1.58
CA GLY A 312 -6.44 23.26 -2.13
C GLY A 312 -4.99 23.69 -2.38
N GLY A 313 -4.83 24.75 -3.15
CA GLY A 313 -3.55 25.44 -3.32
C GLY A 313 -2.43 24.61 -4.00
N TRP A 314 -2.78 23.62 -4.81
CA TRP A 314 -1.83 22.95 -5.67
C TRP A 314 -1.46 23.83 -6.87
N THR A 315 -0.19 23.80 -7.22
CA THR A 315 0.32 24.38 -8.46
C THR A 315 1.00 23.31 -9.30
N ALA A 316 0.93 23.44 -10.61
CA ALA A 316 1.60 22.56 -11.54
C ALA A 316 2.33 23.33 -12.64
N LYS A 317 3.40 22.73 -13.18
CA LYS A 317 4.19 23.26 -14.27
C LYS A 317 4.64 22.13 -15.17
N ALA A 318 4.55 22.31 -16.48
CA ALA A 318 5.18 21.38 -17.41
C ALA A 318 6.71 21.57 -17.39
N GLU A 319 7.42 20.48 -17.21
CA GLU A 319 8.88 20.42 -17.41
C GLU A 319 9.19 20.42 -18.92
N TYR A 320 8.49 19.56 -19.65
CA TYR A 320 8.43 19.53 -21.10
C TYR A 320 7.12 18.91 -21.57
N ALA A 321 6.73 19.25 -22.81
CA ALA A 321 5.57 18.69 -23.49
C ALA A 321 5.98 17.53 -24.41
N LEU A 322 5.09 16.56 -24.54
CA LEU A 322 5.11 15.55 -25.58
C LEU A 322 3.96 15.81 -26.58
N PRO A 323 4.14 15.46 -27.86
CA PRO A 323 3.06 15.56 -28.83
C PRO A 323 1.84 14.75 -28.41
N PRO A 324 0.61 15.20 -28.66
CA PRO A 324 -0.58 14.40 -28.36
C PRO A 324 -0.55 13.07 -29.14
N LEU A 325 -1.24 12.08 -28.60
CA LEU A 325 -1.53 10.83 -29.29
C LEU A 325 -2.94 10.89 -29.89
N ASP A 326 -3.09 10.47 -31.12
CA ASP A 326 -4.41 10.20 -31.68
C ASP A 326 -4.97 8.86 -31.12
N ALA A 327 -6.21 8.55 -31.43
CA ALA A 327 -6.89 7.36 -30.92
C ALA A 327 -6.18 6.06 -31.35
N ALA A 328 -5.63 6.00 -32.56
CA ALA A 328 -4.91 4.83 -33.07
C ALA A 328 -3.58 4.63 -32.33
N ALA A 329 -2.81 5.72 -32.16
CA ALA A 329 -1.56 5.71 -31.43
C ALA A 329 -1.76 5.38 -29.94
N THR A 330 -2.83 5.89 -29.32
CA THR A 330 -3.20 5.56 -27.92
C THR A 330 -3.50 4.06 -27.80
N LYS A 331 -4.29 3.50 -28.72
CA LYS A 331 -4.61 2.07 -28.75
C LYS A 331 -3.37 1.20 -29.03
N ALA A 332 -2.38 1.71 -29.73
CA ALA A 332 -1.12 1.03 -30.04
C ALA A 332 -0.10 1.10 -28.90
N THR A 333 -0.39 1.78 -27.80
CA THR A 333 0.47 1.83 -26.62
C THR A 333 0.55 0.44 -25.98
N PRO A 334 1.75 -0.17 -25.86
CA PRO A 334 1.87 -1.49 -25.27
C PRO A 334 1.43 -1.47 -23.80
N PRO A 335 0.68 -2.50 -23.35
CA PRO A 335 0.25 -2.57 -21.97
C PRO A 335 1.42 -2.85 -21.03
N LEU A 336 1.36 -2.31 -19.83
CA LEU A 336 2.23 -2.70 -18.72
C LEU A 336 1.47 -3.61 -17.76
N THR A 337 2.15 -4.63 -17.25
CA THR A 337 1.60 -5.52 -16.22
C THR A 337 1.94 -4.99 -14.84
N GLY A 338 0.93 -4.78 -14.00
CA GLY A 338 1.15 -4.35 -12.62
C GLY A 338 1.94 -5.40 -11.83
N GLN A 339 2.96 -4.97 -11.10
CA GLN A 339 3.83 -5.89 -10.35
C GLN A 339 3.05 -6.67 -9.28
N HIS A 340 2.00 -6.09 -8.71
CA HIS A 340 1.17 -6.71 -7.68
C HIS A 340 0.36 -7.94 -8.14
N VAL A 341 0.23 -8.15 -9.46
CA VAL A 341 -0.45 -9.35 -9.99
C VAL A 341 0.52 -10.46 -10.36
N LEU A 342 1.83 -10.22 -10.30
CA LEU A 342 2.84 -11.21 -10.63
C LEU A 342 3.03 -12.22 -9.51
N PRO A 343 3.18 -13.52 -9.85
CA PRO A 343 3.33 -14.59 -8.87
C PRO A 343 4.50 -14.35 -7.91
N GLY A 344 4.27 -14.56 -6.62
CA GLY A 344 5.26 -14.43 -5.57
C GLY A 344 5.60 -13.01 -5.11
N ARG A 345 5.21 -11.98 -5.84
CA ARG A 345 5.63 -10.60 -5.57
C ARG A 345 5.12 -10.05 -4.24
N LEU A 346 3.84 -10.27 -3.96
CA LEU A 346 3.24 -9.81 -2.70
C LEU A 346 3.73 -10.66 -1.51
N PHE A 347 4.00 -11.94 -1.73
CA PHE A 347 4.65 -12.76 -0.72
C PHE A 347 6.02 -12.18 -0.36
N ASN A 348 6.87 -11.96 -1.35
CA ASN A 348 8.23 -11.46 -1.12
C ASN A 348 8.26 -10.10 -0.42
N GLY A 349 7.44 -9.16 -0.89
CA GLY A 349 7.49 -7.76 -0.42
C GLY A 349 6.64 -7.45 0.81
N MET A 350 5.60 -8.25 1.08
CA MET A 350 4.61 -7.91 2.11
C MET A 350 4.38 -9.00 3.14
N VAL A 351 4.56 -10.28 2.77
CA VAL A 351 4.31 -11.41 3.69
C VAL A 351 5.59 -11.93 4.31
N HIS A 352 6.62 -12.18 3.50
CA HIS A 352 7.89 -12.73 3.97
C HIS A 352 8.50 -11.94 5.14
N PRO A 353 8.59 -10.60 5.09
CA PRO A 353 9.16 -9.84 6.20
C PRO A 353 8.31 -9.86 7.48
N LEU A 354 7.04 -10.30 7.41
CA LEU A 354 6.19 -10.48 8.57
C LEU A 354 6.37 -11.84 9.26
N LEU A 355 6.97 -12.83 8.59
CA LEU A 355 7.09 -14.19 9.12
C LEU A 355 7.80 -14.30 10.48
N PRO A 356 8.78 -13.42 10.84
CA PRO A 356 9.35 -13.42 12.19
C PRO A 356 8.37 -12.97 13.28
N TYR A 357 7.29 -12.28 12.91
CA TYR A 357 6.31 -11.76 13.85
C TYR A 357 5.27 -12.83 14.20
N ALA A 358 5.01 -13.05 15.48
CA ALA A 358 4.05 -14.05 15.91
C ALA A 358 2.61 -13.60 15.64
N ILE A 359 1.81 -14.46 14.98
CA ILE A 359 0.38 -14.22 14.76
C ILE A 359 -0.45 -15.39 15.28
N ARG A 360 -1.68 -15.11 15.67
CA ARG A 360 -2.66 -16.12 16.09
C ARG A 360 -3.32 -16.80 14.91
N GLY A 361 -3.54 -16.06 13.85
CA GLY A 361 -4.18 -16.59 12.64
C GLY A 361 -4.32 -15.58 11.53
N VAL A 362 -4.99 -16.01 10.48
CA VAL A 362 -5.20 -15.25 9.26
C VAL A 362 -6.71 -15.17 8.97
N LEU A 363 -7.18 -13.96 8.71
CA LEU A 363 -8.45 -13.67 8.06
C LEU A 363 -8.18 -13.54 6.57
N TRP A 364 -8.80 -14.35 5.74
CA TRP A 364 -8.58 -14.32 4.30
C TRP A 364 -9.87 -14.02 3.54
N TYR A 365 -9.84 -12.97 2.71
CA TYR A 365 -10.95 -12.61 1.85
C TYR A 365 -10.45 -12.32 0.43
N GLN A 366 -10.50 -13.34 -0.43
CA GLN A 366 -10.00 -13.29 -1.81
C GLN A 366 -10.61 -14.46 -2.61
N GLY A 367 -10.78 -14.30 -3.90
CA GLY A 367 -11.27 -15.33 -4.82
C GLY A 367 -11.74 -14.74 -6.15
N GLU A 368 -12.33 -13.56 -6.12
CA GLU A 368 -12.97 -12.91 -7.26
C GLU A 368 -12.03 -12.69 -8.44
N SER A 369 -10.76 -12.33 -8.16
CA SER A 369 -9.74 -12.15 -9.19
C SER A 369 -9.29 -13.47 -9.84
N ASN A 370 -9.63 -14.62 -9.25
CA ASN A 370 -9.31 -15.94 -9.76
C ASN A 370 -10.48 -16.64 -10.48
N VAL A 371 -11.66 -16.02 -10.59
CA VAL A 371 -12.86 -16.62 -11.19
C VAL A 371 -12.59 -17.17 -12.58
N LEU A 372 -11.87 -16.44 -13.43
CA LEU A 372 -11.51 -16.91 -14.77
C LEU A 372 -10.45 -18.03 -14.78
N ASN A 373 -9.86 -18.37 -13.61
CA ASN A 373 -8.88 -19.42 -13.44
C ASN A 373 -9.18 -20.30 -12.22
N ALA A 374 -10.45 -20.63 -12.03
CA ALA A 374 -10.95 -21.34 -10.85
C ALA A 374 -10.28 -22.71 -10.63
N MET A 375 -9.91 -23.41 -11.72
CA MET A 375 -9.24 -24.72 -11.58
C MET A 375 -7.83 -24.58 -10.99
N ALA A 376 -7.05 -23.60 -11.41
CA ALA A 376 -5.76 -23.32 -10.81
C ALA A 376 -5.91 -22.84 -9.35
N TYR A 377 -6.97 -22.09 -9.03
CA TYR A 377 -7.27 -21.66 -7.66
C TYR A 377 -7.50 -22.83 -6.71
N ARG A 378 -8.14 -23.91 -7.16
CA ARG A 378 -8.35 -25.12 -6.35
C ARG A 378 -7.04 -25.76 -5.86
N THR A 379 -5.96 -25.57 -6.62
CA THR A 379 -4.61 -26.04 -6.26
C THR A 379 -3.83 -24.96 -5.50
N ALA A 380 -3.90 -23.72 -5.95
CA ALA A 380 -3.09 -22.62 -5.41
C ALA A 380 -3.53 -22.22 -4.00
N PHE A 381 -4.83 -22.23 -3.71
CA PHE A 381 -5.31 -21.77 -2.42
C PHE A 381 -4.98 -22.73 -1.25
N PRO A 382 -5.17 -24.06 -1.33
CA PRO A 382 -4.64 -24.98 -0.34
C PRO A 382 -3.12 -24.90 -0.18
N LEU A 383 -2.39 -24.64 -1.28
CA LEU A 383 -0.95 -24.45 -1.27
C LEU A 383 -0.56 -23.23 -0.44
N LEU A 384 -1.25 -22.08 -0.64
CA LEU A 384 -1.05 -20.86 0.17
C LEU A 384 -1.21 -21.17 1.65
N ILE A 385 -2.33 -21.81 2.05
CA ILE A 385 -2.63 -22.15 3.45
C ILE A 385 -1.53 -23.02 4.03
N LYS A 386 -1.15 -24.10 3.32
CA LYS A 386 -0.13 -25.04 3.74
C LYS A 386 1.20 -24.34 4.02
N TYR A 387 1.69 -23.54 3.07
CA TYR A 387 3.01 -22.94 3.17
C TYR A 387 3.06 -21.75 4.11
N TRP A 388 2.01 -20.92 4.20
CA TRP A 388 1.94 -19.88 5.22
C TRP A 388 1.99 -20.48 6.62
N ARG A 389 1.22 -21.57 6.88
CA ARG A 389 1.29 -22.29 8.15
C ARG A 389 2.70 -22.80 8.43
N GLN A 390 3.35 -23.43 7.46
CA GLN A 390 4.71 -23.96 7.62
C GLN A 390 5.72 -22.85 7.91
N HIS A 391 5.67 -21.73 7.18
CA HIS A 391 6.61 -20.63 7.37
C HIS A 391 6.43 -19.95 8.73
N TRP A 392 5.21 -19.73 9.18
CA TRP A 392 4.96 -19.18 10.50
C TRP A 392 5.26 -20.18 11.62
N GLN A 393 4.97 -21.49 11.45
CA GLN A 393 5.28 -22.52 12.44
C GLN A 393 6.79 -22.78 12.62
N GLN A 394 7.57 -22.73 11.55
CA GLN A 394 9.02 -22.94 11.61
C GLN A 394 9.77 -21.86 12.39
N ARG A 395 9.20 -20.68 12.54
CA ARG A 395 9.81 -19.55 13.24
C ARG A 395 9.24 -19.31 14.65
N GLN A 396 8.20 -20.04 15.02
CA GLN A 396 7.56 -19.93 16.33
C GLN A 396 7.71 -21.24 17.12
N HIS A 397 8.07 -21.14 18.39
CA HIS A 397 8.17 -22.29 19.29
C HIS A 397 6.88 -23.10 19.31
N GLN A 398 7.03 -24.43 19.42
CA GLN A 398 5.95 -25.42 19.43
C GLN A 398 4.84 -25.06 20.42
N GLY A 399 3.59 -24.94 19.94
CA GLY A 399 2.40 -24.80 20.80
C GLY A 399 1.29 -23.88 20.33
N LEU A 400 1.55 -22.95 19.41
CA LEU A 400 0.48 -22.07 18.91
C LEU A 400 -0.25 -22.73 17.74
N ARG A 401 -1.57 -22.92 17.86
CA ARG A 401 -2.44 -23.32 16.74
C ARG A 401 -2.76 -22.09 15.92
N HIS A 402 -2.40 -22.07 14.63
CA HIS A 402 -2.79 -21.01 13.71
C HIS A 402 -4.19 -21.27 13.17
N TYR A 403 -5.06 -20.29 13.30
CA TYR A 403 -6.41 -20.33 12.78
C TYR A 403 -6.47 -19.66 11.42
N TRP A 404 -7.24 -20.25 10.51
CA TRP A 404 -7.58 -19.67 9.22
C TRP A 404 -9.08 -19.48 9.18
N LEU A 405 -9.50 -18.23 9.02
CA LEU A 405 -10.90 -17.85 8.89
C LEU A 405 -11.12 -17.32 7.48
N PHE A 406 -12.03 -17.93 6.77
CA PHE A 406 -12.42 -17.50 5.45
C PHE A 406 -13.72 -16.72 5.56
N LEU A 407 -13.73 -15.52 4.99
CA LEU A 407 -14.96 -14.77 4.86
C LEU A 407 -15.67 -15.27 3.59
N PRO A 408 -16.89 -15.81 3.68
CA PRO A 408 -17.65 -16.22 2.52
C PRO A 408 -17.95 -15.00 1.64
N GLU A 409 -18.13 -15.22 0.33
CA GLU A 409 -18.64 -14.18 -0.55
C GLU A 409 -19.98 -13.66 -0.04
N LEU A 410 -20.13 -12.32 -0.02
CA LEU A 410 -21.41 -11.71 0.30
C LEU A 410 -22.45 -12.15 -0.72
N PRO A 411 -23.69 -12.48 -0.31
CA PRO A 411 -24.78 -12.78 -1.22
C PRO A 411 -24.94 -11.70 -2.28
N THR A 412 -25.26 -12.09 -3.50
CA THR A 412 -25.36 -11.20 -4.68
C THR A 412 -26.32 -10.01 -4.51
N ASN A 413 -27.28 -10.13 -3.63
CA ASN A 413 -28.25 -9.06 -3.30
C ASN A 413 -27.63 -7.90 -2.48
N LEU A 414 -26.46 -8.07 -1.87
CA LEU A 414 -25.71 -6.98 -1.22
C LEU A 414 -24.71 -6.29 -2.17
N ARG A 415 -24.52 -6.81 -3.40
CA ARG A 415 -23.66 -6.19 -4.42
C ARG A 415 -24.28 -4.93 -5.06
N ALA A 416 -25.55 -4.65 -4.83
CA ALA A 416 -26.29 -3.55 -5.46
C ALA A 416 -26.00 -2.16 -4.88
N VAL A 417 -25.10 -2.03 -3.91
CA VAL A 417 -24.76 -0.75 -3.25
C VAL A 417 -23.53 -0.06 -3.89
N HIS A 418 -22.96 -0.65 -4.95
CA HIS A 418 -21.80 -0.10 -5.67
C HIS A 418 -22.19 0.38 -7.09
N ARG A 419 -23.18 1.28 -7.20
CA ARG A 419 -23.36 2.11 -8.40
C ARG A 419 -23.30 3.59 -8.06
#